data_4fee5a69e4ba9be437ed01385c167c64
#
_entry.id   4fee5a69e4ba9be437ed01385c167c64
#
_cell.length_a   1.000
_cell.length_b   1.000
_cell.length_c   1.000
_cell.angle_alpha   90.00
_cell.angle_beta   90.00
_cell.angle_gamma   90.00
#
_symmetry.space_group_name_H-M   'P 1'
#
loop_
_entity.id
_entity.type
_entity.pdbx_description
1 polymer ?
#
loop_
_entity_poly.entity_id
_entity_poly.type
_entity_poly.pdbx_seq_one_letter_code
_entity_poly.pdbx_strand_id
1 'polypeptide(L)'
;MTRVLVIDDEIPILRALRINLTARHYQVSTAADGASGLAAMARERPDVLILDLGLPDMDGTEVIKGVRGWTSTPIIVLSAWGQESQKVAALDAGADDYVTKPFGMDELLARLRAAVRRASPAPDAPVIVTPEFTVDLAAKRVTRAGVDVRLTPTEWQLLEVLARHRDRLVTQRQLLQEVWGPGYETEVNYLRVYMAHLRRKLEPDPSRPRYLLTEAGMGYRFAADVAAAGDRTADDRMS
;
A
#
# COMPACT_ATOMS: atom_id res chain seq x y z
N MET A 1 -5.92 -8.69 20.09
CA MET A 1 -5.29 -9.84 19.39
C MET A 1 -5.53 -9.62 17.90
N THR A 2 -4.50 -9.64 17.07
CA THR A 2 -4.62 -9.35 15.63
C THR A 2 -5.34 -10.50 14.92
N ARG A 3 -6.40 -10.17 14.18
CA ARG A 3 -7.22 -11.12 13.41
C ARG A 3 -6.69 -11.19 11.97
N VAL A 4 -6.41 -12.40 11.53
CA VAL A 4 -5.91 -12.68 10.18
C VAL A 4 -6.89 -13.60 9.47
N LEU A 5 -7.37 -13.19 8.29
CA LEU A 5 -8.08 -14.07 7.38
C LEU A 5 -7.10 -14.57 6.33
N VAL A 6 -7.13 -15.87 6.05
CA VAL A 6 -6.36 -16.51 4.97
C VAL A 6 -7.33 -17.09 3.95
N ILE A 7 -7.18 -16.69 2.69
CA ILE A 7 -7.94 -17.24 1.56
C ILE A 7 -6.95 -17.94 0.61
N ASP A 8 -7.07 -19.25 0.47
CA ASP A 8 -6.20 -20.09 -0.36
C ASP A 8 -6.93 -21.42 -0.62
N ASP A 9 -6.92 -21.94 -1.83
CA ASP A 9 -7.60 -23.18 -2.15
C ASP A 9 -6.82 -24.44 -1.71
N GLU A 10 -5.53 -24.28 -1.43
CA GLU A 10 -4.66 -25.34 -0.96
C GLU A 10 -4.84 -25.61 0.55
N ILE A 11 -5.62 -26.62 0.89
CA ILE A 11 -5.88 -27.03 2.28
C ILE A 11 -4.60 -27.22 3.12
N PRO A 12 -3.49 -27.79 2.58
CA PRO A 12 -2.24 -27.89 3.34
C PRO A 12 -1.66 -26.53 3.73
N ILE A 13 -1.75 -25.53 2.83
CA ILE A 13 -1.29 -24.15 3.09
C ILE A 13 -2.15 -23.52 4.19
N LEU A 14 -3.48 -23.58 4.06
CA LEU A 14 -4.40 -23.06 5.08
C LEU A 14 -4.10 -23.65 6.47
N ARG A 15 -3.88 -24.98 6.54
CA ARG A 15 -3.56 -25.66 7.79
C ARG A 15 -2.21 -25.20 8.34
N ALA A 16 -1.18 -25.14 7.53
CA ALA A 16 0.16 -24.71 7.93
C ALA A 16 0.16 -23.27 8.44
N LEU A 17 -0.48 -22.35 7.73
CA LEU A 17 -0.61 -20.94 8.12
C LEU A 17 -1.40 -20.79 9.41
N ARG A 18 -2.54 -21.48 9.55
CA ARG A 18 -3.33 -21.46 10.78
C ARG A 18 -2.51 -21.91 11.99
N ILE A 19 -1.81 -23.04 11.91
CA ILE A 19 -0.99 -23.56 13.03
C ILE A 19 0.11 -22.56 13.38
N ASN A 20 0.88 -22.10 12.39
CA ASN A 20 2.03 -21.22 12.61
C ASN A 20 1.65 -19.83 13.14
N LEU A 21 0.57 -19.25 12.63
CA LEU A 21 0.10 -17.93 13.06
C LEU A 21 -0.59 -18.00 14.43
N THR A 22 -1.37 -19.06 14.71
CA THR A 22 -2.01 -19.25 16.02
C THR A 22 -0.96 -19.44 17.12
N ALA A 23 0.11 -20.20 16.85
CA ALA A 23 1.24 -20.36 17.77
C ALA A 23 1.95 -19.04 18.12
N ARG A 24 1.73 -17.99 17.31
CA ARG A 24 2.28 -16.64 17.51
C ARG A 24 1.22 -15.61 17.93
N HIS A 25 0.14 -16.10 18.55
CA HIS A 25 -0.94 -15.29 19.11
C HIS A 25 -1.75 -14.46 18.10
N TYR A 26 -1.83 -14.88 16.84
CA TYR A 26 -2.82 -14.37 15.89
C TYR A 26 -4.13 -15.15 16.00
N GLN A 27 -5.25 -14.47 15.84
CA GLN A 27 -6.55 -15.12 15.65
C GLN A 27 -6.75 -15.36 14.16
N VAL A 28 -6.84 -16.62 13.74
CA VAL A 28 -6.81 -17.00 12.32
C VAL A 28 -8.12 -17.63 11.90
N SER A 29 -8.73 -17.05 10.87
CA SER A 29 -9.80 -17.64 10.10
C SER A 29 -9.32 -17.99 8.69
N THR A 30 -9.97 -18.96 8.05
CA THR A 30 -9.57 -19.47 6.74
C THR A 30 -10.79 -19.64 5.85
N ALA A 31 -10.60 -19.42 4.54
CA ALA A 31 -11.56 -19.68 3.48
C ALA A 31 -10.84 -20.38 2.32
N ALA A 32 -11.54 -21.28 1.61
CA ALA A 32 -10.95 -22.07 0.53
C ALA A 32 -11.32 -21.56 -0.87
N ASP A 33 -12.08 -20.48 -0.96
CA ASP A 33 -12.54 -19.86 -2.20
C ASP A 33 -12.80 -18.36 -1.99
N GLY A 34 -12.93 -17.62 -3.09
CA GLY A 34 -13.11 -16.18 -3.06
C GLY A 34 -14.44 -15.73 -2.46
N ALA A 35 -15.53 -16.42 -2.79
CA ALA A 35 -16.87 -16.07 -2.32
C ALA A 35 -16.99 -16.21 -0.79
N SER A 36 -16.54 -17.35 -0.24
CA SER A 36 -16.49 -17.56 1.22
C SER A 36 -15.53 -16.59 1.91
N GLY A 37 -14.42 -16.26 1.24
CA GLY A 37 -13.44 -15.26 1.69
C GLY A 37 -14.05 -13.87 1.82
N LEU A 38 -14.74 -13.38 0.80
CA LEU A 38 -15.43 -12.08 0.83
C LEU A 38 -16.52 -12.04 1.92
N ALA A 39 -17.29 -13.13 2.08
CA ALA A 39 -18.27 -13.23 3.16
C ALA A 39 -17.61 -13.18 4.55
N ALA A 40 -16.47 -13.87 4.74
CA ALA A 40 -15.69 -13.85 5.96
C ALA A 40 -15.11 -12.45 6.25
N MET A 41 -14.57 -11.77 5.22
CA MET A 41 -14.10 -10.37 5.34
C MET A 41 -15.18 -9.44 5.89
N ALA A 42 -16.40 -9.53 5.37
CA ALA A 42 -17.52 -8.68 5.79
C ALA A 42 -17.97 -8.98 7.23
N ARG A 43 -18.06 -10.27 7.57
CA ARG A 43 -18.53 -10.74 8.89
C ARG A 43 -17.52 -10.51 10.00
N GLU A 44 -16.25 -10.84 9.76
CA GLU A 44 -15.23 -10.94 10.80
C GLU A 44 -14.38 -9.68 10.92
N ARG A 45 -14.34 -8.85 9.87
CA ARG A 45 -13.54 -7.62 9.79
C ARG A 45 -12.11 -7.86 10.28
N PRO A 46 -11.33 -8.71 9.60
CA PRO A 46 -9.97 -9.01 10.00
C PRO A 46 -9.07 -7.77 9.92
N ASP A 47 -7.99 -7.79 10.69
CA ASP A 47 -6.99 -6.70 10.71
C ASP A 47 -5.99 -6.83 9.54
N VAL A 48 -5.86 -8.04 8.96
CA VAL A 48 -5.05 -8.34 7.78
C VAL A 48 -5.69 -9.47 6.99
N LEU A 49 -5.63 -9.38 5.65
CA LEU A 49 -5.97 -10.45 4.71
C LEU A 49 -4.68 -11.02 4.09
N ILE A 50 -4.55 -12.35 4.10
CA ILE A 50 -3.59 -13.10 3.29
C ILE A 50 -4.41 -13.78 2.18
N LEU A 51 -4.04 -13.57 0.92
CA LEU A 51 -4.86 -13.98 -0.23
C LEU A 51 -4.03 -14.67 -1.29
N ASP A 52 -4.41 -15.86 -1.67
CA ASP A 52 -3.94 -16.47 -2.92
C ASP A 52 -4.68 -15.90 -4.13
N LEU A 53 -4.00 -15.78 -5.27
CA LEU A 53 -4.63 -15.32 -6.52
C LEU A 53 -5.30 -16.46 -7.28
N GLY A 54 -4.80 -17.70 -7.14
CA GLY A 54 -5.26 -18.87 -7.88
C GLY A 54 -6.49 -19.54 -7.28
N LEU A 55 -7.57 -18.78 -7.00
CA LEU A 55 -8.78 -19.34 -6.42
C LEU A 55 -9.64 -20.08 -7.45
N PRO A 56 -10.41 -21.10 -7.03
CA PRO A 56 -11.16 -21.95 -7.96
C PRO A 56 -12.42 -21.28 -8.55
N ASP A 57 -12.96 -20.28 -7.89
CA ASP A 57 -14.24 -19.65 -8.21
C ASP A 57 -14.13 -18.26 -8.83
N MET A 58 -13.04 -17.52 -8.56
CA MET A 58 -12.79 -16.18 -9.11
C MET A 58 -11.30 -15.82 -9.09
N ASP A 59 -10.90 -14.86 -9.90
CA ASP A 59 -9.55 -14.30 -9.85
C ASP A 59 -9.34 -13.54 -8.52
N GLY A 60 -8.21 -13.79 -7.84
CA GLY A 60 -7.89 -13.11 -6.58
C GLY A 60 -7.83 -11.57 -6.72
N THR A 61 -7.55 -11.02 -7.90
CA THR A 61 -7.62 -9.57 -8.14
C THR A 61 -9.04 -9.03 -8.04
N GLU A 62 -10.06 -9.83 -8.33
CA GLU A 62 -11.47 -9.46 -8.12
C GLU A 62 -11.81 -9.43 -6.64
N VAL A 63 -11.27 -10.38 -5.85
CA VAL A 63 -11.38 -10.35 -4.38
C VAL A 63 -10.76 -9.06 -3.83
N ILE A 64 -9.57 -8.67 -4.31
CA ILE A 64 -8.91 -7.42 -3.90
C ILE A 64 -9.79 -6.22 -4.20
N LYS A 65 -10.31 -6.09 -5.42
CA LYS A 65 -11.19 -4.99 -5.84
C LYS A 65 -12.47 -4.95 -4.99
N GLY A 66 -13.08 -6.11 -4.74
CA GLY A 66 -14.26 -6.24 -3.89
C GLY A 66 -14.01 -5.74 -2.48
N VAL A 67 -12.92 -6.17 -1.85
CA VAL A 67 -12.49 -5.73 -0.51
C VAL A 67 -12.22 -4.22 -0.48
N ARG A 68 -11.51 -3.70 -1.48
CA ARG A 68 -11.16 -2.26 -1.58
C ARG A 68 -12.37 -1.35 -1.77
N GLY A 69 -13.48 -1.88 -2.25
CA GLY A 69 -14.74 -1.14 -2.36
C GLY A 69 -15.27 -0.61 -1.02
N TRP A 70 -14.94 -1.25 0.11
CA TRP A 70 -15.51 -0.91 1.42
C TRP A 70 -14.53 -0.89 2.60
N THR A 71 -13.30 -1.43 2.47
CA THR A 71 -12.30 -1.40 3.55
C THR A 71 -10.88 -1.12 3.04
N SER A 72 -10.04 -0.57 3.93
CA SER A 72 -8.61 -0.40 3.74
C SER A 72 -7.78 -1.46 4.49
N THR A 73 -8.38 -2.58 4.90
CA THR A 73 -7.65 -3.70 5.53
C THR A 73 -6.42 -4.09 4.71
N PRO A 74 -5.23 -4.20 5.30
CA PRO A 74 -4.03 -4.64 4.59
C PRO A 74 -4.22 -5.99 3.90
N ILE A 75 -3.77 -6.09 2.64
CA ILE A 75 -3.84 -7.32 1.84
C ILE A 75 -2.42 -7.74 1.44
N ILE A 76 -2.01 -8.93 1.90
CA ILE A 76 -0.77 -9.60 1.47
C ILE A 76 -1.16 -10.70 0.50
N VAL A 77 -0.68 -10.62 -0.73
CA VAL A 77 -0.94 -11.62 -1.76
C VAL A 77 0.10 -12.75 -1.68
N LEU A 78 -0.36 -13.99 -1.74
CA LEU A 78 0.48 -15.16 -2.02
C LEU A 78 0.30 -15.55 -3.49
N SER A 79 1.38 -15.87 -4.21
CA SER A 79 1.26 -16.28 -5.60
C SER A 79 2.44 -17.14 -6.06
N ALA A 80 2.26 -17.91 -7.12
CA ALA A 80 3.29 -18.77 -7.67
C ALA A 80 4.46 -17.96 -8.28
N TRP A 81 5.64 -18.58 -8.30
CA TRP A 81 6.86 -18.02 -8.90
C TRP A 81 6.68 -17.69 -10.40
N GLY A 82 7.27 -16.59 -10.86
CA GLY A 82 7.45 -16.30 -12.29
C GLY A 82 6.36 -15.45 -12.95
N GLN A 83 5.41 -14.92 -12.19
CA GLN A 83 4.30 -14.14 -12.75
C GLN A 83 4.40 -12.65 -12.37
N GLU A 84 5.41 -11.95 -12.89
CA GLU A 84 5.62 -10.52 -12.59
C GLU A 84 4.43 -9.66 -13.04
N SER A 85 3.77 -10.01 -14.12
CA SER A 85 2.55 -9.34 -14.57
C SER A 85 1.39 -9.47 -13.58
N GLN A 86 1.23 -10.61 -12.93
CA GLN A 86 0.21 -10.80 -11.89
C GLN A 86 0.55 -10.04 -10.61
N LYS A 87 1.84 -9.93 -10.26
CA LYS A 87 2.30 -9.09 -9.15
C LYS A 87 1.88 -7.63 -9.36
N VAL A 88 2.16 -7.08 -10.55
CA VAL A 88 1.77 -5.72 -10.89
C VAL A 88 0.24 -5.59 -10.88
N ALA A 89 -0.49 -6.53 -11.48
CA ALA A 89 -1.96 -6.50 -11.51
C ALA A 89 -2.58 -6.54 -10.10
N ALA A 90 -2.03 -7.36 -9.19
CA ALA A 90 -2.49 -7.43 -7.80
C ALA A 90 -2.24 -6.11 -7.05
N LEU A 91 -1.05 -5.51 -7.23
CA LEU A 91 -0.73 -4.21 -6.64
C LEU A 91 -1.62 -3.10 -7.23
N ASP A 92 -1.86 -3.11 -8.54
CA ASP A 92 -2.77 -2.17 -9.21
C ASP A 92 -4.22 -2.33 -8.75
N ALA A 93 -4.65 -3.55 -8.43
CA ALA A 93 -5.95 -3.82 -7.82
C ALA A 93 -6.05 -3.32 -6.38
N GLY A 94 -4.92 -3.03 -5.72
CA GLY A 94 -4.85 -2.45 -4.38
C GLY A 94 -4.28 -3.38 -3.31
N ALA A 95 -3.57 -4.47 -3.66
CA ALA A 95 -2.80 -5.24 -2.68
C ALA A 95 -1.72 -4.36 -2.02
N ASP A 96 -1.38 -4.63 -0.77
CA ASP A 96 -0.37 -3.86 -0.01
C ASP A 96 1.01 -4.50 -0.07
N ASP A 97 1.06 -5.80 -0.29
CA ASP A 97 2.30 -6.57 -0.36
C ASP A 97 2.09 -7.87 -1.14
N TYR A 98 3.17 -8.52 -1.48
CA TYR A 98 3.18 -9.71 -2.31
C TYR A 98 4.28 -10.68 -1.85
N VAL A 99 3.97 -11.96 -1.74
CA VAL A 99 4.89 -13.03 -1.37
C VAL A 99 4.83 -14.14 -2.40
N THR A 100 5.98 -14.56 -2.89
CA THR A 100 6.09 -15.61 -3.90
C THR A 100 6.13 -16.99 -3.25
N LYS A 101 5.30 -17.93 -3.71
CA LYS A 101 5.35 -19.34 -3.33
C LYS A 101 6.52 -20.02 -4.09
N PRO A 102 7.36 -20.87 -3.46
CA PRO A 102 7.38 -21.19 -2.02
C PRO A 102 8.00 -20.07 -1.18
N PHE A 103 7.45 -19.79 -0.01
CA PHE A 103 7.90 -18.74 0.90
C PHE A 103 8.36 -19.28 2.25
N GLY A 104 9.28 -18.57 2.88
CA GLY A 104 9.67 -18.81 4.25
C GLY A 104 8.64 -18.26 5.24
N MET A 105 8.34 -19.01 6.31
CA MET A 105 7.41 -18.55 7.36
C MET A 105 7.88 -17.24 8.00
N ASP A 106 9.18 -17.08 8.22
CA ASP A 106 9.75 -15.87 8.84
C ASP A 106 9.60 -14.64 7.93
N GLU A 107 9.69 -14.83 6.61
CA GLU A 107 9.42 -13.78 5.62
C GLU A 107 7.97 -13.32 5.71
N LEU A 108 7.01 -14.26 5.61
CA LEU A 108 5.59 -13.94 5.70
C LEU A 108 5.24 -13.24 7.01
N LEU A 109 5.81 -13.68 8.14
CA LEU A 109 5.62 -13.06 9.45
C LEU A 109 6.20 -11.65 9.53
N ALA A 110 7.34 -11.39 8.90
CA ALA A 110 7.92 -10.05 8.83
C ALA A 110 7.01 -9.09 8.06
N ARG A 111 6.47 -9.54 6.92
CA ARG A 111 5.51 -8.80 6.09
C ARG A 111 4.19 -8.56 6.83
N LEU A 112 3.67 -9.58 7.51
CA LEU A 112 2.46 -9.48 8.32
C LEU A 112 2.60 -8.41 9.43
N ARG A 113 3.73 -8.45 10.17
CA ARG A 113 4.01 -7.41 11.18
C ARG A 113 4.12 -6.01 10.58
N ALA A 114 4.75 -5.88 9.41
CA ALA A 114 4.83 -4.60 8.71
C ALA A 114 3.45 -4.10 8.30
N ALA A 115 2.58 -4.96 7.74
CA ALA A 115 1.22 -4.62 7.35
C ALA A 115 0.37 -4.13 8.54
N VAL A 116 0.42 -4.85 9.68
CA VAL A 116 -0.30 -4.46 10.91
C VAL A 116 0.21 -3.11 11.45
N ARG A 117 1.53 -2.89 11.48
CA ARG A 117 2.12 -1.63 11.95
C ARG A 117 1.69 -0.44 11.11
N ARG A 118 1.57 -0.59 9.78
CA ARG A 118 1.11 0.46 8.86
C ARG A 118 -0.29 0.97 9.19
N ALA A 119 -1.14 0.13 9.74
CA ALA A 119 -2.52 0.47 10.09
C ALA A 119 -2.65 1.31 11.39
N SER A 120 -1.59 1.44 12.21
CA SER A 120 -1.65 2.13 13.52
C SER A 120 -1.42 3.64 13.45
N PRO A 121 -2.16 4.50 14.22
CA PRO A 121 -1.98 5.95 14.23
C PRO A 121 -0.69 6.40 14.94
N ALA A 122 -0.11 7.54 14.51
CA ALA A 122 0.97 8.25 15.21
C ALA A 122 0.41 9.56 15.79
N PRO A 123 0.53 9.83 17.11
CA PRO A 123 0.12 11.11 17.69
C PRO A 123 1.09 12.23 17.31
N ASP A 124 0.59 13.49 17.25
CA ASP A 124 1.34 14.75 17.06
C ASP A 124 2.03 14.99 15.70
N ALA A 125 1.39 14.62 14.60
CA ALA A 125 1.91 14.93 13.27
C ALA A 125 1.23 16.17 12.65
N PRO A 126 1.95 16.99 11.84
CA PRO A 126 1.41 18.23 11.28
C PRO A 126 0.30 18.01 10.24
N VAL A 127 -0.59 18.99 10.12
CA VAL A 127 -1.51 19.12 8.99
C VAL A 127 -0.80 19.87 7.87
N ILE A 128 -0.82 19.32 6.66
CA ILE A 128 -0.24 19.91 5.46
C ILE A 128 -1.39 20.34 4.56
N VAL A 129 -1.46 21.62 4.24
CA VAL A 129 -2.49 22.19 3.37
C VAL A 129 -1.85 22.55 2.03
N THR A 130 -2.43 22.06 0.96
CA THR A 130 -2.11 22.46 -0.41
C THR A 130 -3.35 23.10 -1.06
N PRO A 131 -3.25 23.80 -2.18
CA PRO A 131 -4.42 24.32 -2.90
C PRO A 131 -5.46 23.24 -3.27
N GLU A 132 -5.04 22.01 -3.49
CA GLU A 132 -5.89 20.94 -4.03
C GLU A 132 -6.38 19.96 -2.96
N PHE A 133 -5.57 19.70 -1.94
CA PHE A 133 -5.88 18.73 -0.89
C PHE A 133 -5.20 19.04 0.43
N THR A 134 -5.75 18.52 1.51
CA THR A 134 -5.19 18.61 2.86
C THR A 134 -4.81 17.23 3.36
N VAL A 135 -3.61 17.09 3.95
CA VAL A 135 -3.13 15.86 4.58
C VAL A 135 -3.04 16.09 6.08
N ASP A 136 -3.89 15.43 6.85
CA ASP A 136 -3.83 15.37 8.31
C ASP A 136 -3.10 14.10 8.72
N LEU A 137 -1.83 14.25 9.07
CA LEU A 137 -0.98 13.11 9.41
C LEU A 137 -1.35 12.49 10.77
N ALA A 138 -1.89 13.29 11.70
CA ALA A 138 -2.33 12.80 13.00
C ALA A 138 -3.61 11.97 12.89
N ALA A 139 -4.60 12.48 12.15
CA ALA A 139 -5.87 11.79 11.90
C ALA A 139 -5.77 10.69 10.83
N LYS A 140 -4.63 10.54 10.17
CA LYS A 140 -4.45 9.68 8.97
C LYS A 140 -5.55 9.91 7.93
N ARG A 141 -5.83 11.17 7.63
CA ARG A 141 -6.89 11.58 6.73
C ARG A 141 -6.38 12.51 5.64
N VAL A 142 -6.84 12.29 4.43
CA VAL A 142 -6.66 13.20 3.30
C VAL A 142 -8.02 13.68 2.84
N THR A 143 -8.16 14.99 2.63
CA THR A 143 -9.37 15.57 2.04
C THR A 143 -9.02 16.32 0.76
N ARG A 144 -9.87 16.20 -0.26
CA ARG A 144 -9.78 16.96 -1.52
C ARG A 144 -11.12 17.62 -1.78
N ALA A 145 -11.14 18.94 -1.95
CA ALA A 145 -12.38 19.71 -2.06
C ALA A 145 -13.38 19.42 -0.92
N GLY A 146 -12.89 19.20 0.30
CA GLY A 146 -13.73 18.87 1.48
C GLY A 146 -14.21 17.42 1.56
N VAL A 147 -13.90 16.56 0.58
CA VAL A 147 -14.29 15.15 0.56
C VAL A 147 -13.12 14.26 0.97
N ASP A 148 -13.38 13.25 1.80
CA ASP A 148 -12.38 12.30 2.23
C ASP A 148 -11.87 11.45 1.05
N VAL A 149 -10.54 11.40 0.90
CA VAL A 149 -9.86 10.54 -0.07
C VAL A 149 -9.39 9.27 0.63
N ARG A 150 -9.96 8.14 0.25
CA ARG A 150 -9.58 6.85 0.83
C ARG A 150 -8.23 6.37 0.28
N LEU A 151 -7.26 6.22 1.17
CA LEU A 151 -5.96 5.62 0.88
C LEU A 151 -5.88 4.22 1.52
N THR A 152 -5.18 3.31 0.85
CA THR A 152 -4.78 2.03 1.46
C THR A 152 -3.68 2.28 2.50
N PRO A 153 -3.41 1.35 3.42
CA PRO A 153 -2.34 1.50 4.41
C PRO A 153 -0.96 1.79 3.80
N THR A 154 -0.64 1.15 2.69
CA THR A 154 0.64 1.36 2.00
C THR A 154 0.70 2.71 1.28
N GLU A 155 -0.38 3.10 0.58
CA GLU A 155 -0.49 4.45 0.00
C GLU A 155 -0.35 5.53 1.07
N TRP A 156 -1.01 5.32 2.22
CA TRP A 156 -0.92 6.24 3.34
C TRP A 156 0.52 6.36 3.84
N GLN A 157 1.19 5.24 4.08
CA GLN A 157 2.57 5.26 4.60
C GLN A 157 3.54 5.90 3.63
N LEU A 158 3.40 5.64 2.32
CA LEU A 158 4.20 6.29 1.29
C LEU A 158 4.01 7.81 1.31
N LEU A 159 2.74 8.26 1.37
CA LEU A 159 2.41 9.68 1.48
C LEU A 159 2.97 10.29 2.78
N GLU A 160 2.83 9.59 3.91
CA GLU A 160 3.33 10.04 5.22
C GLU A 160 4.84 10.25 5.22
N VAL A 161 5.61 9.30 4.67
CA VAL A 161 7.09 9.44 4.57
C VAL A 161 7.44 10.65 3.71
N LEU A 162 6.82 10.80 2.55
CA LEU A 162 7.04 11.93 1.66
C LEU A 162 6.66 13.27 2.32
N ALA A 163 5.52 13.31 3.00
CA ALA A 163 5.00 14.50 3.67
C ALA A 163 5.87 14.95 4.86
N ARG A 164 6.44 14.00 5.62
CA ARG A 164 7.42 14.29 6.68
C ARG A 164 8.72 14.88 6.15
N HIS A 165 9.09 14.53 4.93
CA HIS A 165 10.27 15.04 4.22
C HIS A 165 9.90 16.07 3.14
N ARG A 166 8.80 16.84 3.37
CA ARG A 166 8.30 17.80 2.38
C ARG A 166 9.42 18.67 1.82
N ASP A 167 9.33 18.99 0.54
CA ASP A 167 10.27 19.80 -0.24
C ASP A 167 11.70 19.22 -0.35
N ARG A 168 11.93 18.01 0.19
CA ARG A 168 13.20 17.30 0.11
C ARG A 168 13.07 16.06 -0.76
N LEU A 169 14.16 15.69 -1.40
CA LEU A 169 14.27 14.41 -2.11
C LEU A 169 14.30 13.27 -1.09
N VAL A 170 13.43 12.29 -1.27
CA VAL A 170 13.48 11.00 -0.58
C VAL A 170 13.89 9.94 -1.61
N THR A 171 15.00 9.26 -1.36
CA THR A 171 15.53 8.27 -2.31
C THR A 171 14.63 7.05 -2.43
N GLN A 172 14.68 6.36 -3.57
CA GLN A 172 13.91 5.13 -3.78
C GLN A 172 14.21 4.10 -2.69
N ARG A 173 15.50 3.92 -2.35
CA ARG A 173 15.92 3.00 -1.30
C ARG A 173 15.34 3.36 0.06
N GLN A 174 15.38 4.64 0.43
CA GLN A 174 14.81 5.11 1.69
C GLN A 174 13.30 4.87 1.75
N LEU A 175 12.56 5.19 0.69
CA LEU A 175 11.12 4.94 0.62
C LEU A 175 10.80 3.45 0.76
N LEU A 176 11.54 2.59 0.05
CA LEU A 176 11.35 1.15 0.13
C LEU A 176 11.61 0.61 1.53
N GLN A 177 12.68 1.05 2.18
CA GLN A 177 13.01 0.63 3.55
C GLN A 177 12.01 1.13 4.58
N GLU A 178 11.58 2.40 4.51
CA GLU A 178 10.64 2.96 5.48
C GLU A 178 9.22 2.41 5.32
N VAL A 179 8.78 2.18 4.07
CA VAL A 179 7.41 1.70 3.78
C VAL A 179 7.31 0.18 3.89
N TRP A 180 8.22 -0.57 3.31
CA TRP A 180 8.13 -2.05 3.29
C TRP A 180 9.10 -2.73 4.24
N GLY A 181 10.20 -2.09 4.61
CA GLY A 181 11.21 -2.62 5.51
C GLY A 181 12.46 -3.12 4.77
N PRO A 182 13.44 -3.67 5.50
CA PRO A 182 14.66 -4.20 4.91
C PRO A 182 14.35 -5.40 3.99
N GLY A 183 15.11 -5.51 2.90
CA GLY A 183 14.94 -6.56 1.88
C GLY A 183 14.12 -6.13 0.65
N TYR A 184 13.56 -4.92 0.65
CA TYR A 184 12.80 -4.40 -0.50
C TYR A 184 13.58 -3.41 -1.37
N GLU A 185 14.86 -3.20 -1.12
CA GLU A 185 15.66 -2.13 -1.75
C GLU A 185 15.70 -2.19 -3.28
N THR A 186 15.42 -3.36 -3.86
CA THR A 186 15.39 -3.59 -5.31
C THR A 186 14.00 -3.50 -5.94
N GLU A 187 12.94 -3.45 -5.10
CA GLU A 187 11.55 -3.51 -5.54
C GLU A 187 11.01 -2.15 -6.04
N VAL A 188 11.76 -1.50 -6.94
CA VAL A 188 11.43 -0.16 -7.47
C VAL A 188 10.06 -0.11 -8.16
N ASN A 189 9.59 -1.24 -8.70
CA ASN A 189 8.27 -1.32 -9.33
C ASN A 189 7.13 -1.05 -8.34
N TYR A 190 7.27 -1.43 -7.05
CA TYR A 190 6.30 -1.06 -6.02
C TYR A 190 6.11 0.46 -5.93
N LEU A 191 7.22 1.21 -5.85
CA LEU A 191 7.14 2.67 -5.76
C LEU A 191 6.42 3.28 -6.97
N ARG A 192 6.68 2.78 -8.18
CA ARG A 192 6.03 3.28 -9.40
C ARG A 192 4.53 3.09 -9.36
N VAL A 193 4.07 1.90 -8.96
CA VAL A 193 2.65 1.58 -8.86
C VAL A 193 1.97 2.46 -7.82
N TYR A 194 2.49 2.52 -6.59
CA TYR A 194 1.87 3.30 -5.52
C TYR A 194 1.95 4.82 -5.75
N MET A 195 3.02 5.31 -6.37
CA MET A 195 3.08 6.72 -6.79
C MET A 195 2.05 7.05 -7.86
N ALA A 196 1.80 6.13 -8.81
CA ALA A 196 0.73 6.30 -9.79
C ALA A 196 -0.66 6.30 -9.12
N HIS A 197 -0.89 5.44 -8.12
CA HIS A 197 -2.14 5.42 -7.34
C HIS A 197 -2.35 6.73 -6.58
N LEU A 198 -1.34 7.19 -5.84
CA LEU A 198 -1.42 8.46 -5.10
C LEU A 198 -1.70 9.63 -6.05
N ARG A 199 -1.01 9.70 -7.19
CA ARG A 199 -1.25 10.75 -8.20
C ARG A 199 -2.66 10.73 -8.72
N ARG A 200 -3.22 9.57 -9.05
CA ARG A 200 -4.63 9.45 -9.50
C ARG A 200 -5.62 9.98 -8.47
N LYS A 201 -5.30 9.87 -7.18
CA LYS A 201 -6.19 10.29 -6.09
C LYS A 201 -6.01 11.76 -5.70
N LEU A 202 -4.78 12.28 -5.78
CA LEU A 202 -4.42 13.57 -5.18
C LEU A 202 -4.11 14.66 -6.21
N GLU A 203 -3.50 14.32 -7.34
CA GLU A 203 -3.10 15.30 -8.35
C GLU A 203 -4.29 15.76 -9.21
N PRO A 204 -4.32 17.03 -9.63
CA PRO A 204 -5.27 17.50 -10.63
C PRO A 204 -5.11 16.76 -11.97
N ASP A 205 -3.86 16.59 -12.41
CA ASP A 205 -3.46 15.80 -13.57
C ASP A 205 -2.37 14.79 -13.18
N PRO A 206 -2.70 13.49 -13.09
CA PRO A 206 -1.74 12.45 -12.71
C PRO A 206 -0.53 12.33 -13.64
N SER A 207 -0.69 12.74 -14.92
CA SER A 207 0.38 12.70 -15.93
C SER A 207 1.36 13.88 -15.81
N ARG A 208 0.91 14.97 -15.18
CA ARG A 208 1.69 16.18 -14.90
C ARG A 208 1.63 16.54 -13.42
N PRO A 209 2.24 15.72 -12.56
CA PRO A 209 2.15 15.90 -11.12
C PRO A 209 2.77 17.21 -10.67
N ARG A 210 2.10 17.91 -9.77
CA ARG A 210 2.54 19.19 -9.18
C ARG A 210 3.07 19.01 -7.75
N TYR A 211 2.56 18.01 -7.04
CA TYR A 211 2.87 17.76 -5.65
C TYR A 211 3.76 16.52 -5.46
N LEU A 212 3.47 15.44 -6.13
CA LEU A 212 4.19 14.16 -6.01
C LEU A 212 5.17 14.00 -7.18
N LEU A 213 6.30 14.70 -7.08
CA LEU A 213 7.29 14.80 -8.15
C LEU A 213 8.17 13.57 -8.24
N THR A 214 8.63 13.23 -9.46
CA THR A 214 9.66 12.22 -9.70
C THR A 214 10.99 12.91 -9.97
N GLU A 215 12.01 12.58 -9.21
CA GLU A 215 13.40 12.93 -9.47
C GLU A 215 14.07 11.75 -10.17
N ALA A 216 14.25 11.86 -11.47
CA ALA A 216 14.66 10.76 -12.33
C ALA A 216 15.92 10.04 -11.81
N GLY A 217 15.83 8.71 -11.66
CA GLY A 217 16.92 7.86 -11.17
C GLY A 217 17.22 7.98 -9.65
N MET A 218 16.67 8.98 -8.94
CA MET A 218 16.99 9.24 -7.55
C MET A 218 15.87 8.88 -6.58
N GLY A 219 14.63 9.33 -6.86
CA GLY A 219 13.53 9.11 -5.92
C GLY A 219 12.32 10.01 -6.18
N TYR A 220 11.69 10.44 -5.10
CA TYR A 220 10.48 11.24 -5.16
C TYR A 220 10.54 12.41 -4.15
N ARG A 221 9.73 13.43 -4.42
CA ARG A 221 9.59 14.61 -3.57
C ARG A 221 8.12 14.99 -3.43
N PHE A 222 7.72 15.36 -2.23
CA PHE A 222 6.43 16.01 -1.99
C PHE A 222 6.64 17.52 -1.93
N ALA A 223 6.19 18.24 -2.96
CA ALA A 223 6.23 19.70 -3.03
C ALA A 223 4.94 20.27 -2.40
N ALA A 224 5.03 20.84 -1.20
CA ALA A 224 3.87 21.45 -0.54
C ALA A 224 3.57 22.87 -1.04
N ASP A 225 4.61 23.64 -1.37
CA ASP A 225 4.53 25.02 -1.88
C ASP A 225 4.73 25.05 -3.40
N VAL A 226 3.65 24.93 -4.16
CA VAL A 226 3.70 25.03 -5.62
C VAL A 226 3.88 26.47 -6.12
N ALA A 227 3.71 27.48 -5.26
CA ALA A 227 3.84 28.88 -5.61
C ALA A 227 5.28 29.34 -5.95
N ALA A 228 6.32 28.61 -5.53
CA ALA A 228 7.71 29.03 -5.71
C ALA A 228 8.42 28.42 -6.94
N ALA A 229 7.80 27.49 -7.67
CA ALA A 229 8.45 26.80 -8.78
C ALA A 229 8.14 27.42 -10.17
N GLY A 230 7.20 28.36 -10.26
CA GLY A 230 6.77 29.00 -11.53
C GLY A 230 7.63 30.17 -12.00
N ASP A 231 8.53 30.69 -11.15
CA ASP A 231 9.23 31.96 -11.45
C ASP A 231 10.73 31.83 -11.76
N ARG A 232 11.26 30.60 -11.86
CA ARG A 232 12.69 30.40 -12.17
C ARG A 232 13.04 30.12 -13.62
N THR A 233 12.06 30.12 -14.52
CA THR A 233 12.31 29.86 -15.95
C THR A 233 12.16 31.08 -16.84
N ALA A 234 11.88 32.28 -16.30
CA ALA A 234 11.70 33.50 -17.10
C ALA A 234 12.93 34.42 -17.15
N ASP A 235 13.96 34.23 -16.32
CA ASP A 235 15.05 35.22 -16.22
C ASP A 235 16.38 34.80 -16.89
N ASP A 236 16.42 33.65 -17.59
CA ASP A 236 17.65 33.18 -18.27
C ASP A 236 17.63 33.33 -19.80
N ARG A 237 16.79 34.23 -20.36
CA ARG A 237 16.72 34.54 -21.80
C ARG A 237 16.91 36.01 -22.15
N MET A 238 17.50 36.81 -21.26
CA MET A 238 17.92 38.17 -21.61
C MET A 238 19.26 38.52 -20.96
N SER A 239 20.34 37.96 -21.53
CA SER A 239 21.68 38.54 -21.50
C SER A 239 22.52 37.89 -22.57
#